data_f39860b7954e8bba006f911c803549a3
#
_entry.id   f39860b7954e8bba006f911c803549a3
#
_cell.length_a   1.000
_cell.length_b   1.000
_cell.length_c   1.000
_cell.angle_alpha   90.00
_cell.angle_beta   90.00
_cell.angle_gamma   90.00
#
_symmetry.space_group_name_H-M   'P 1'
#
loop_
_entity.id
_entity.type
_entity.pdbx_description
1 polymer ?
#
loop_
_entity_poly.entity_id
_entity_poly.type
_entity_poly.pdbx_seq_one_letter_code
_entity_poly.pdbx_strand_id
1 'polypeptide(L)'
;MKIVAELIEAIRNDRLNGASTLTRQSLEALHLAAGGLPSGSPDDYLTALTEVALALSQARPNMHSINHYMQCFLAEIKQRPLTDDLPSCIAKLTEDLIQQWETSRSQLIKAGASLISQGRTIFTSSYSSTIIASLLLARQEGKDFSLLIAVSRFQDGQPAYGANMASELAGQGITSTLIDDGKI
;
A
#
# COMPACT_ATOMS: atom_id res chain seq x y z
N MET A 1 16.76 14.95 -1.26
CA MET A 1 17.35 13.59 -1.31
C MET A 1 17.47 12.92 0.05
N LYS A 2 17.97 13.54 1.14
CA LYS A 2 18.07 12.92 2.47
C LYS A 2 16.72 12.38 2.97
N ILE A 3 15.65 13.18 2.91
CA ILE A 3 14.30 12.79 3.33
C ILE A 3 13.78 11.58 2.53
N VAL A 4 14.02 11.54 1.23
CA VAL A 4 13.60 10.42 0.36
C VAL A 4 14.33 9.13 0.75
N ALA A 5 15.65 9.21 1.02
CA ALA A 5 16.42 8.07 1.48
C ALA A 5 15.93 7.55 2.85
N GLU A 6 15.59 8.44 3.78
CA GLU A 6 15.01 8.10 5.07
C GLU A 6 13.64 7.40 4.92
N LEU A 7 12.80 7.87 3.99
CA LEU A 7 11.51 7.23 3.67
C LEU A 7 11.69 5.83 3.07
N ILE A 8 12.64 5.66 2.15
CA ILE A 8 12.96 4.33 1.57
C ILE A 8 13.40 3.36 2.67
N GLU A 9 14.26 3.80 3.60
CA GLU A 9 14.69 2.97 4.72
C GLU A 9 13.53 2.67 5.69
N ALA A 10 12.65 3.63 5.95
CA ALA A 10 11.46 3.42 6.76
C ALA A 10 10.55 2.34 6.14
N ILE A 11 10.29 2.43 4.82
CA ILE A 11 9.50 1.43 4.07
C ILE A 11 10.18 0.06 4.12
N ARG A 12 11.51 0.00 3.95
CA ARG A 12 12.28 -1.26 3.99
C ARG A 12 12.17 -1.97 5.33
N ASN A 13 12.22 -1.21 6.40
CA ASN A 13 12.27 -1.74 7.77
C ASN A 13 10.89 -1.88 8.43
N ASP A 14 9.82 -1.39 7.79
CA ASP A 14 8.48 -1.47 8.35
C ASP A 14 8.02 -2.93 8.50
N ARG A 15 7.51 -3.27 9.67
CA ARG A 15 6.97 -4.59 10.02
C ARG A 15 5.52 -4.52 10.51
N LEU A 16 4.93 -3.34 10.51
CA LEU A 16 3.60 -3.09 11.07
C LEU A 16 2.55 -2.87 9.98
N ASN A 17 2.94 -2.16 8.91
CA ASN A 17 2.02 -1.77 7.86
C ASN A 17 1.88 -2.83 6.76
N GLY A 18 0.67 -2.95 6.24
CA GLY A 18 0.37 -3.80 5.09
C GLY A 18 0.77 -3.18 3.75
N ALA A 19 0.71 -4.00 2.70
CA ALA A 19 1.12 -3.62 1.35
C ALA A 19 0.43 -2.34 0.84
N SER A 20 -0.85 -2.14 1.15
CA SER A 20 -1.60 -0.95 0.72
C SER A 20 -0.99 0.35 1.27
N THR A 21 -0.69 0.40 2.57
CA THR A 21 -0.07 1.57 3.21
C THR A 21 1.31 1.83 2.66
N LEU A 22 2.14 0.79 2.53
CA LEU A 22 3.51 0.92 2.03
C LEU A 22 3.56 1.29 0.54
N THR A 23 2.59 0.86 -0.26
CA THR A 23 2.47 1.31 -1.66
C THR A 23 2.18 2.81 -1.73
N ARG A 24 1.26 3.31 -0.91
CA ARG A 24 0.98 4.75 -0.85
C ARG A 24 2.22 5.53 -0.44
N GLN A 25 2.89 5.13 0.62
CA GLN A 25 4.13 5.77 1.08
C GLN A 25 5.22 5.76 0.01
N SER A 26 5.32 4.68 -0.78
CA SER A 26 6.28 4.60 -1.90
C SER A 26 5.94 5.60 -3.01
N LEU A 27 4.66 5.77 -3.35
CA LEU A 27 4.22 6.75 -4.34
C LEU A 27 4.44 8.20 -3.85
N GLU A 28 4.17 8.47 -2.57
CA GLU A 28 4.42 9.77 -1.94
C GLU A 28 5.93 10.09 -1.89
N ALA A 29 6.77 9.10 -1.60
CA ALA A 29 8.23 9.27 -1.62
C ALA A 29 8.75 9.56 -3.05
N LEU A 30 8.18 8.91 -4.06
CA LEU A 30 8.51 9.17 -5.46
C LEU A 30 8.07 10.58 -5.89
N HIS A 31 6.86 11.00 -5.51
CA HIS A 31 6.35 12.35 -5.77
C HIS A 31 7.22 13.42 -5.09
N LEU A 32 7.60 13.20 -3.83
CA LEU A 32 8.51 14.09 -3.11
C LEU A 32 9.88 14.17 -3.79
N ALA A 33 10.40 13.06 -4.30
CA ALA A 33 11.65 13.04 -5.07
C ALA A 33 11.54 13.89 -6.34
N ALA A 34 10.42 13.75 -7.07
CA ALA A 34 10.16 14.52 -8.28
C ALA A 34 10.18 16.04 -8.04
N GLY A 35 9.62 16.50 -6.91
CA GLY A 35 9.59 17.91 -6.55
C GLY A 35 10.87 18.44 -5.87
N GLY A 36 11.71 17.55 -5.34
CA GLY A 36 12.86 17.91 -4.50
C GLY A 36 14.24 17.77 -5.17
N LEU A 37 14.31 17.29 -6.40
CA LEU A 37 15.58 17.18 -7.13
C LEU A 37 16.05 18.56 -7.61
N PRO A 38 17.36 18.86 -7.48
CA PRO A 38 17.91 20.12 -7.97
C PRO A 38 17.78 20.20 -9.50
N SER A 39 17.67 21.43 -10.00
CA SER A 39 17.67 21.72 -11.42
C SER A 39 19.03 21.37 -12.04
N GLY A 40 19.11 20.17 -12.59
CA GLY A 40 20.24 19.68 -13.38
C GLY A 40 19.87 19.54 -14.85
N SER A 41 20.65 18.78 -15.62
CA SER A 41 20.20 18.41 -16.96
C SER A 41 18.96 17.50 -16.89
N PRO A 42 18.07 17.53 -17.90
CA PRO A 42 16.93 16.61 -17.98
C PRO A 42 17.33 15.13 -17.81
N ASP A 43 18.49 14.74 -18.36
CA ASP A 43 19.02 13.38 -18.25
C ASP A 43 19.42 13.03 -16.80
N ASP A 44 20.09 13.93 -16.09
CA ASP A 44 20.48 13.74 -14.69
C ASP A 44 19.23 13.61 -13.80
N TYR A 45 18.21 14.45 -14.08
CA TYR A 45 16.94 14.41 -13.36
C TYR A 45 16.22 13.07 -13.55
N LEU A 46 16.08 12.56 -14.78
CA LEU A 46 15.47 11.27 -15.05
C LEU A 46 16.28 10.10 -14.49
N THR A 47 17.61 10.20 -14.53
CA THR A 47 18.50 9.19 -13.94
C THR A 47 18.28 9.10 -12.44
N ALA A 48 18.27 10.23 -11.74
CA ALA A 48 18.03 10.25 -10.29
C ALA A 48 16.65 9.71 -9.91
N LEU A 49 15.60 10.03 -10.67
CA LEU A 49 14.25 9.47 -10.43
C LEU A 49 14.17 7.98 -10.72
N THR A 50 14.89 7.50 -11.73
CA THR A 50 15.00 6.08 -12.03
C THR A 50 15.63 5.33 -10.85
N GLU A 51 16.72 5.86 -10.29
CA GLU A 51 17.36 5.28 -9.10
C GLU A 51 16.43 5.24 -7.90
N VAL A 52 15.66 6.31 -7.65
CA VAL A 52 14.66 6.34 -6.57
C VAL A 52 13.58 5.29 -6.79
N ALA A 53 13.01 5.19 -7.99
CA ALA A 53 11.97 4.20 -8.30
C ALA A 53 12.47 2.76 -8.14
N LEU A 54 13.71 2.48 -8.58
CA LEU A 54 14.35 1.18 -8.39
C LEU A 54 14.61 0.88 -6.91
N ALA A 55 15.08 1.86 -6.14
CA ALA A 55 15.31 1.69 -4.70
C ALA A 55 14.01 1.42 -3.93
N LEU A 56 12.90 2.09 -4.28
CA LEU A 56 11.57 1.84 -3.72
C LEU A 56 11.06 0.42 -4.07
N SER A 57 11.23 0.00 -5.32
CA SER A 57 10.89 -1.36 -5.76
C SER A 57 11.67 -2.42 -4.99
N GLN A 58 12.96 -2.19 -4.73
CA GLN A 58 13.84 -3.09 -4.01
C GLN A 58 13.68 -3.03 -2.48
N ALA A 59 13.06 -1.98 -1.94
CA ALA A 59 12.82 -1.87 -0.50
C ALA A 59 11.93 -3.01 0.02
N ARG A 60 10.94 -3.44 -0.77
CA ARG A 60 10.01 -4.54 -0.43
C ARG A 60 9.74 -5.42 -1.66
N PRO A 61 10.69 -6.26 -2.07
CA PRO A 61 10.63 -6.99 -3.35
C PRO A 61 9.43 -7.95 -3.47
N ASN A 62 8.92 -8.44 -2.33
CA ASN A 62 7.75 -9.33 -2.28
C ASN A 62 6.40 -8.58 -2.30
N MET A 63 6.41 -7.24 -2.31
CA MET A 63 5.20 -6.43 -2.40
C MET A 63 4.90 -6.04 -3.84
N HIS A 64 4.15 -6.88 -4.54
CA HIS A 64 3.84 -6.70 -5.96
C HIS A 64 3.21 -5.35 -6.30
N SER A 65 2.42 -4.76 -5.41
CA SER A 65 1.80 -3.45 -5.64
C SER A 65 2.82 -2.32 -5.74
N ILE A 66 3.86 -2.30 -4.89
CA ILE A 66 4.94 -1.32 -4.99
C ILE A 66 5.65 -1.50 -6.33
N ASN A 67 6.06 -2.75 -6.65
CA ASN A 67 6.73 -3.06 -7.91
C ASN A 67 5.91 -2.62 -9.13
N HIS A 68 4.60 -2.89 -9.12
CA HIS A 68 3.71 -2.51 -10.21
C HIS A 68 3.74 -1.00 -10.48
N TYR A 69 3.53 -0.17 -9.46
CA TYR A 69 3.52 1.28 -9.65
C TYR A 69 4.89 1.85 -10.02
N MET A 70 5.98 1.31 -9.48
CA MET A 70 7.33 1.72 -9.87
C MET A 70 7.61 1.34 -11.33
N GLN A 71 7.16 0.19 -11.81
CA GLN A 71 7.29 -0.21 -13.22
C GLN A 71 6.43 0.67 -14.15
N CYS A 72 5.19 1.00 -13.75
CA CYS A 72 4.37 1.96 -14.50
C CYS A 72 5.08 3.31 -14.63
N PHE A 73 5.60 3.85 -13.55
CA PHE A 73 6.38 5.09 -13.57
C PHE A 73 7.58 5.00 -14.50
N LEU A 74 8.40 3.95 -14.38
CA LEU A 74 9.59 3.76 -15.20
C LEU A 74 9.27 3.59 -16.69
N ALA A 75 8.14 2.96 -17.03
CA ALA A 75 7.69 2.84 -18.41
C ALA A 75 7.28 4.20 -19.01
N GLU A 76 6.56 5.01 -18.23
CA GLU A 76 6.11 6.33 -18.66
C GLU A 76 7.26 7.33 -18.83
N ILE A 77 8.22 7.38 -17.91
CA ILE A 77 9.34 8.35 -18.02
C ILE A 77 10.25 8.06 -19.19
N LYS A 78 10.40 6.79 -19.60
CA LYS A 78 11.22 6.40 -20.77
C LYS A 78 10.68 6.95 -22.10
N GLN A 79 9.40 7.29 -22.16
CA GLN A 79 8.75 7.80 -23.36
C GLN A 79 8.62 9.33 -23.37
N ARG A 80 9.05 10.00 -22.29
CA ARG A 80 8.91 11.44 -22.16
C ARG A 80 10.04 12.18 -22.92
N PRO A 81 9.71 13.25 -23.67
CA PRO A 81 10.72 14.10 -24.28
C PRO A 81 11.49 14.89 -23.22
N LEU A 82 12.77 15.10 -23.46
CA LEU A 82 13.68 15.91 -22.61
C LEU A 82 13.42 17.40 -22.89
N THR A 83 12.47 17.98 -22.17
CA THR A 83 12.08 19.40 -22.29
C THR A 83 12.25 20.13 -20.98
N ASP A 84 12.30 21.46 -21.03
CA ASP A 84 12.40 22.31 -19.82
C ASP A 84 11.19 22.16 -18.88
N ASP A 85 10.04 21.69 -19.40
CA ASP A 85 8.83 21.43 -18.63
C ASP A 85 8.78 20.00 -18.01
N LEU A 86 9.86 19.24 -18.18
CA LEU A 86 9.94 17.86 -17.69
C LEU A 86 9.60 17.71 -16.18
N PRO A 87 10.11 18.55 -15.25
CA PRO A 87 9.77 18.44 -13.84
C PRO A 87 8.25 18.56 -13.57
N SER A 88 7.55 19.49 -14.21
CA SER A 88 6.10 19.64 -14.09
C SER A 88 5.35 18.43 -14.62
N CYS A 89 5.79 17.89 -15.76
CA CYS A 89 5.21 16.68 -16.34
C CYS A 89 5.39 15.47 -15.44
N ILE A 90 6.53 15.34 -14.78
CA ILE A 90 6.81 14.22 -13.86
C ILE A 90 6.05 14.39 -12.53
N ALA A 91 5.97 15.61 -11.99
CA ALA A 91 5.16 15.88 -10.81
C ALA A 91 3.69 15.47 -11.05
N LYS A 92 3.14 15.86 -12.20
CA LYS A 92 1.80 15.45 -12.58
C LYS A 92 1.67 13.93 -12.76
N LEU A 93 2.62 13.27 -13.38
CA LEU A 93 2.62 11.81 -13.53
C LEU A 93 2.56 11.11 -12.16
N THR A 94 3.35 11.56 -11.19
CA THR A 94 3.35 10.97 -9.84
C THR A 94 2.04 11.23 -9.10
N GLU A 95 1.42 12.41 -9.26
CA GLU A 95 0.07 12.70 -8.76
C GLU A 95 -0.98 11.77 -9.38
N ASP A 96 -0.94 11.59 -10.70
CA ASP A 96 -1.85 10.73 -11.44
C ASP A 96 -1.73 9.26 -10.97
N LEU A 97 -0.52 8.78 -10.69
CA LEU A 97 -0.29 7.44 -10.11
C LEU A 97 -0.85 7.30 -8.69
N ILE A 98 -0.70 8.31 -7.84
CA ILE A 98 -1.31 8.34 -6.51
C ILE A 98 -2.84 8.27 -6.63
N GLN A 99 -3.43 9.09 -7.48
CA GLN A 99 -4.87 9.12 -7.71
C GLN A 99 -5.40 7.79 -8.28
N GLN A 100 -4.66 7.18 -9.19
CA GLN A 100 -4.98 5.86 -9.73
C GLN A 100 -4.97 4.78 -8.63
N TRP A 101 -3.96 4.82 -7.75
CA TRP A 101 -3.88 3.91 -6.61
C TRP A 101 -5.09 4.11 -5.66
N GLU A 102 -5.43 5.35 -5.31
CA GLU A 102 -6.57 5.66 -4.43
C GLU A 102 -7.89 5.18 -5.02
N THR A 103 -8.09 5.43 -6.32
CA THR A 103 -9.28 5.00 -7.06
C THR A 103 -9.40 3.48 -7.07
N SER A 104 -8.32 2.79 -7.42
CA SER A 104 -8.27 1.32 -7.47
C SER A 104 -8.52 0.71 -6.07
N ARG A 105 -7.91 1.28 -5.03
CA ARG A 105 -8.13 0.86 -3.64
C ARG A 105 -9.60 1.06 -3.22
N SER A 106 -10.19 2.21 -3.54
CA SER A 106 -11.59 2.49 -3.23
C SER A 106 -12.54 1.50 -3.92
N GLN A 107 -12.29 1.20 -5.19
CA GLN A 107 -13.07 0.20 -5.93
C GLN A 107 -12.93 -1.19 -5.33
N LEU A 108 -11.72 -1.59 -4.94
CA LEU A 108 -11.44 -2.88 -4.31
C LEU A 108 -12.16 -3.00 -2.94
N ILE A 109 -12.17 -1.93 -2.14
CA ILE A 109 -12.90 -1.90 -0.85
C ILE A 109 -14.40 -2.08 -1.08
N LYS A 110 -14.99 -1.38 -2.04
CA LYS A 110 -16.42 -1.50 -2.38
C LYS A 110 -16.75 -2.90 -2.90
N ALA A 111 -15.92 -3.45 -3.78
CA ALA A 111 -16.07 -4.82 -4.26
C ALA A 111 -15.99 -5.83 -3.12
N GLY A 112 -15.00 -5.68 -2.21
CA GLY A 112 -14.89 -6.52 -1.01
C GLY A 112 -16.13 -6.43 -0.12
N ALA A 113 -16.62 -5.24 0.15
CA ALA A 113 -17.84 -5.04 0.94
C ALA A 113 -19.09 -5.67 0.27
N SER A 114 -19.19 -5.60 -1.07
CA SER A 114 -20.32 -6.19 -1.79
C SER A 114 -20.37 -7.71 -1.75
N LEU A 115 -19.22 -8.38 -1.57
CA LEU A 115 -19.14 -9.85 -1.41
C LEU A 115 -19.64 -10.31 -0.04
N ILE A 116 -19.71 -9.41 0.94
CA ILE A 116 -20.17 -9.72 2.29
C ILE A 116 -21.69 -9.71 2.29
N SER A 117 -22.28 -10.88 2.56
CA SER A 117 -23.74 -11.05 2.68
C SER A 117 -24.16 -11.06 4.14
N GLN A 118 -25.42 -10.65 4.39
CA GLN A 118 -26.06 -10.67 5.71
C GLN A 118 -26.01 -12.07 6.35
N GLY A 119 -25.64 -12.14 7.63
CA GLY A 119 -25.66 -13.37 8.43
C GLY A 119 -24.56 -14.39 8.09
N ARG A 120 -23.59 -14.04 7.25
CA ARG A 120 -22.50 -14.95 6.86
C ARG A 120 -21.34 -14.92 7.85
N THR A 121 -20.62 -16.03 7.89
CA THR A 121 -19.32 -16.12 8.57
C THR A 121 -18.23 -15.87 7.55
N ILE A 122 -17.35 -14.92 7.85
CA ILE A 122 -16.21 -14.55 7.03
C ILE A 122 -14.97 -15.09 7.72
N PHE A 123 -14.11 -15.74 6.96
CA PHE A 123 -12.77 -16.15 7.41
C PHE A 123 -11.71 -15.33 6.71
N THR A 124 -10.73 -14.86 7.47
CA THR A 124 -9.54 -14.16 6.94
C THR A 124 -8.28 -14.53 7.72
N SER A 125 -7.13 -14.25 7.13
CA SER A 125 -5.82 -14.50 7.74
C SER A 125 -4.92 -13.30 7.55
N SER A 126 -3.89 -13.20 8.40
CA SER A 126 -2.89 -12.12 8.35
C SER A 126 -3.49 -10.74 8.61
N TYR A 127 -2.77 -9.67 8.26
CA TYR A 127 -3.21 -8.29 8.37
C TYR A 127 -3.42 -7.67 6.98
N SER A 128 -4.58 -7.08 6.77
CA SER A 128 -4.88 -6.34 5.55
C SER A 128 -5.77 -5.13 5.80
N SER A 129 -5.21 -3.93 5.66
CA SER A 129 -5.98 -2.68 5.79
C SER A 129 -7.10 -2.54 4.74
N THR A 130 -6.99 -3.22 3.59
CA THR A 130 -8.04 -3.24 2.58
C THR A 130 -9.22 -4.12 3.01
N ILE A 131 -8.93 -5.28 3.61
CA ILE A 131 -9.97 -6.16 4.17
C ILE A 131 -10.65 -5.46 5.34
N ILE A 132 -9.90 -4.84 6.24
CA ILE A 132 -10.46 -4.04 7.35
C ILE A 132 -11.43 -2.99 6.81
N ALA A 133 -11.01 -2.19 5.83
CA ALA A 133 -11.85 -1.16 5.22
C ALA A 133 -13.11 -1.74 4.54
N SER A 134 -13.02 -2.91 3.90
CA SER A 134 -14.17 -3.60 3.30
C SER A 134 -15.16 -4.09 4.35
N LEU A 135 -14.68 -4.63 5.48
CA LEU A 135 -15.52 -5.08 6.61
C LEU A 135 -16.24 -3.89 7.25
N LEU A 136 -15.52 -2.79 7.45
CA LEU A 136 -16.07 -1.55 8.00
C LEU A 136 -17.15 -0.97 7.08
N LEU A 137 -16.91 -0.92 5.77
CA LEU A 137 -17.89 -0.45 4.80
C LEU A 137 -19.14 -1.36 4.81
N ALA A 138 -18.98 -2.68 4.83
CA ALA A 138 -20.10 -3.60 4.92
C ALA A 138 -20.91 -3.38 6.19
N ARG A 139 -20.27 -3.11 7.32
CA ARG A 139 -20.95 -2.79 8.59
C ARG A 139 -21.69 -1.46 8.52
N GLN A 140 -21.11 -0.43 7.90
CA GLN A 140 -21.76 0.87 7.65
C GLN A 140 -22.98 0.74 6.73
N GLU A 141 -22.96 -0.21 5.79
CA GLU A 141 -24.09 -0.55 4.92
C GLU A 141 -25.18 -1.38 5.67
N GLY A 142 -25.04 -1.58 6.97
CA GLY A 142 -26.02 -2.31 7.82
C GLY A 142 -25.92 -3.82 7.73
N LYS A 143 -24.86 -4.37 7.14
CA LYS A 143 -24.67 -5.83 7.07
C LYS A 143 -24.17 -6.37 8.39
N ASP A 144 -24.81 -7.42 8.88
CA ASP A 144 -24.36 -8.19 10.03
C ASP A 144 -23.67 -9.48 9.58
N PHE A 145 -22.54 -9.80 10.20
CA PHE A 145 -21.72 -10.97 9.87
C PHE A 145 -20.87 -11.39 11.08
N SER A 146 -20.48 -12.66 11.11
CA SER A 146 -19.49 -13.18 12.05
C SER A 146 -18.11 -13.17 11.40
N LEU A 147 -17.06 -12.91 12.18
CA LEU A 147 -15.70 -12.83 11.67
C LEU A 147 -14.77 -13.77 12.42
N LEU A 148 -14.09 -14.62 11.66
CA LEU A 148 -13.05 -15.52 12.12
C LEU A 148 -11.72 -15.06 11.54
N ILE A 149 -10.70 -14.88 12.39
CA ILE A 149 -9.38 -14.43 11.96
C ILE A 149 -8.32 -15.44 12.41
N ALA A 150 -7.53 -15.97 11.49
CA ALA A 150 -6.35 -16.75 11.84
C ALA A 150 -5.37 -15.89 12.61
N VAL A 151 -4.78 -16.40 13.69
CA VAL A 151 -3.81 -15.66 14.51
C VAL A 151 -2.63 -15.21 13.67
N SER A 152 -2.23 -15.99 12.69
CA SER A 152 -1.14 -15.68 11.73
C SER A 152 0.15 -15.31 12.45
N ARG A 153 0.65 -16.23 13.27
CA ARG A 153 1.91 -16.05 14.01
C ARG A 153 3.08 -16.09 13.06
N PHE A 154 3.97 -15.12 13.20
CA PHE A 154 5.28 -15.21 12.57
C PHE A 154 6.22 -16.01 13.48
N GLN A 155 7.20 -16.71 12.89
CA GLN A 155 8.25 -17.38 13.66
C GLN A 155 9.03 -16.28 14.45
N ASP A 156 9.46 -16.59 15.69
CA ASP A 156 10.34 -15.77 16.52
C ASP A 156 9.70 -14.58 17.29
N GLY A 157 8.51 -14.76 17.88
CA GLY A 157 7.98 -13.81 18.87
C GLY A 157 7.51 -12.46 18.29
N GLN A 158 7.42 -12.34 16.99
CA GLN A 158 6.84 -11.20 16.28
C GLN A 158 5.32 -11.12 16.53
N PRO A 159 4.71 -9.91 16.47
CA PRO A 159 3.29 -9.76 16.67
C PRO A 159 2.51 -10.61 15.67
N ALA A 160 1.49 -11.29 16.17
CA ALA A 160 0.58 -12.08 15.35
C ALA A 160 -0.26 -11.13 14.48
N TYR A 161 -0.08 -11.17 13.17
CA TYR A 161 -0.74 -10.24 12.24
C TYR A 161 -2.26 -10.29 12.33
N GLY A 162 -2.87 -11.47 12.50
CA GLY A 162 -4.31 -11.60 12.68
C GLY A 162 -4.78 -11.03 14.02
N ALA A 163 -4.00 -11.14 15.08
CA ALA A 163 -4.33 -10.54 16.36
C ALA A 163 -4.30 -9.00 16.28
N ASN A 164 -3.36 -8.42 15.54
CA ASN A 164 -3.33 -6.98 15.29
C ASN A 164 -4.56 -6.52 14.51
N MET A 165 -4.96 -7.27 13.47
CA MET A 165 -6.17 -7.01 12.71
C MET A 165 -7.43 -7.08 13.60
N ALA A 166 -7.52 -8.10 14.45
CA ALA A 166 -8.64 -8.25 15.39
C ALA A 166 -8.74 -7.09 16.39
N SER A 167 -7.59 -6.63 16.91
CA SER A 167 -7.52 -5.49 17.83
C SER A 167 -7.98 -4.19 17.18
N GLU A 168 -7.54 -3.93 15.93
CA GLU A 168 -7.95 -2.74 15.18
C GLU A 168 -9.45 -2.75 14.88
N LEU A 169 -10.00 -3.88 14.45
CA LEU A 169 -11.43 -4.05 14.20
C LEU A 169 -12.27 -3.91 15.47
N ALA A 170 -11.79 -4.43 16.59
CA ALA A 170 -12.47 -4.29 17.89
C ALA A 170 -12.55 -2.82 18.32
N GLY A 171 -11.48 -2.03 18.11
CA GLY A 171 -11.48 -0.59 18.34
C GLY A 171 -12.48 0.18 17.46
N GLN A 172 -12.97 -0.44 16.38
CA GLN A 172 -13.98 0.12 15.46
C GLN A 172 -15.35 -0.59 15.57
N GLY A 173 -15.57 -1.36 16.66
CA GLY A 173 -16.85 -1.97 16.97
C GLY A 173 -17.16 -3.29 16.23
N ILE A 174 -16.16 -3.88 15.53
CA ILE A 174 -16.31 -5.20 14.90
C ILE A 174 -15.59 -6.25 15.75
N THR A 175 -16.36 -7.13 16.38
CA THR A 175 -15.83 -8.27 17.13
C THR A 175 -15.45 -9.42 16.21
N SER A 176 -14.43 -10.18 16.57
CA SER A 176 -13.97 -11.35 15.85
C SER A 176 -13.56 -12.49 16.77
N THR A 177 -13.55 -13.70 16.26
CA THR A 177 -13.00 -14.86 16.93
C THR A 177 -11.64 -15.19 16.34
N LEU A 178 -10.59 -15.20 17.18
CA LEU A 178 -9.27 -15.64 16.77
C LEU A 178 -9.20 -17.17 16.71
N ILE A 179 -8.66 -17.70 15.63
CA ILE A 179 -8.42 -19.13 15.41
C ILE A 179 -6.94 -19.39 15.38
N ASP A 180 -6.48 -20.36 16.16
CA ASP A 180 -5.08 -20.78 16.15
C ASP A 180 -4.70 -21.40 14.81
N ASP A 181 -3.51 -21.06 14.31
CA ASP A 181 -3.03 -21.48 12.98
C ASP A 181 -2.98 -23.01 12.80
N GLY A 182 -2.82 -23.75 13.88
CA GLY A 182 -2.86 -25.21 13.88
C GLY A 182 -4.24 -25.85 13.81
N LYS A 183 -5.32 -25.02 13.76
CA LYS A 183 -6.71 -25.46 13.69
C LYS A 183 -7.40 -25.12 12.37
N ILE A 184 -6.65 -24.65 11.38
CA ILE A 184 -7.14 -24.24 10.06
C ILE A 184 -6.98 -25.35 9.05
#